data_faee6f57ed4d42f0e838fe426b91cf7f
#
_entry.id   faee6f57ed4d42f0e838fe426b91cf7f
#
_cell.length_a   1.000
_cell.length_b   1.000
_cell.length_c   1.000
_cell.angle_alpha   90.00
_cell.angle_beta   90.00
_cell.angle_gamma   90.00
#
_symmetry.space_group_name_H-M   'P 1'
#
loop_
_entity.id
_entity.type
_entity.pdbx_description
1 polymer ?
#
loop_
_entity_poly.entity_id
_entity_poly.type
_entity_poly.pdbx_seq_one_letter_code
_entity_poly.pdbx_strand_id
1 'polypeptide(L)'
;MLKKLRILLLALLAALCCTVTAWADYDYIDRYDVTAAPNADDGSLTITVDLTWTALEELPYGQELKIGVPNGSVRDEEALTDNIERLSFDNSYMYVYLDRAYKQGETFTFSYRWVQEYMYTLSGNTVTFDYTPGWFDEARVGEMTLKWIDPAGLTGDLTATADAGGTAAPQTGMMTITASDLGYGETMGVHAVYTDWPTVLSSDNSAVNAPNDGWYDGDEDEDTGMAAPFLTLIITIFIVWLVLRIIRGLVGGYAGGFGTRAPAADGIERPTVGSCARLSASFLINA
;
A
#
# COMPACT_ATOMS: atom_id res chain seq x y z
N MET A 1 40.44 -19.81 -22.63
CA MET A 1 39.01 -20.12 -22.57
C MET A 1 38.38 -19.80 -21.21
N LEU A 2 38.94 -20.21 -20.09
CA LEU A 2 38.38 -19.98 -18.75
C LEU A 2 38.14 -18.52 -18.36
N LYS A 3 39.00 -17.58 -18.75
CA LYS A 3 38.81 -16.13 -18.49
C LYS A 3 37.62 -15.55 -19.21
N LYS A 4 37.39 -15.94 -20.48
CA LYS A 4 36.23 -15.49 -21.26
C LYS A 4 34.92 -16.07 -20.71
N LEU A 5 34.93 -17.32 -20.26
CA LEU A 5 33.77 -17.94 -19.61
C LEU A 5 33.40 -17.26 -18.28
N ARG A 6 34.39 -16.86 -17.46
CA ARG A 6 34.15 -16.12 -16.20
C ARG A 6 33.55 -14.73 -16.46
N ILE A 7 34.03 -14.04 -17.49
CA ILE A 7 33.48 -12.71 -17.87
C ILE A 7 32.04 -12.87 -18.36
N LEU A 8 31.74 -13.88 -19.16
CA LEU A 8 30.39 -14.17 -19.65
C LEU A 8 29.43 -14.49 -18.49
N LEU A 9 29.90 -15.29 -17.53
CA LEU A 9 29.10 -15.66 -16.35
C LEU A 9 28.83 -14.45 -15.44
N LEU A 10 29.83 -13.58 -15.23
CA LEU A 10 29.66 -12.32 -14.48
C LEU A 10 28.71 -11.36 -15.20
N ALA A 11 28.79 -11.25 -16.52
CA ALA A 11 27.86 -10.43 -17.29
C ALA A 11 26.43 -10.97 -17.24
N LEU A 12 26.24 -12.29 -17.29
CA LEU A 12 24.95 -12.94 -17.13
C LEU A 12 24.38 -12.72 -15.73
N LEU A 13 25.21 -12.84 -14.71
CA LEU A 13 24.82 -12.58 -13.31
C LEU A 13 24.41 -11.11 -13.11
N ALA A 14 25.19 -10.17 -13.66
CA ALA A 14 24.86 -8.76 -13.63
C ALA A 14 23.55 -8.45 -14.38
N ALA A 15 23.32 -9.06 -15.53
CA ALA A 15 22.07 -8.94 -16.27
C ALA A 15 20.86 -9.49 -15.50
N LEU A 16 21.02 -10.62 -14.76
CA LEU A 16 19.98 -11.16 -13.90
C LEU A 16 19.67 -10.26 -12.69
N CYS A 17 20.68 -9.59 -12.13
CA CYS A 17 20.47 -8.64 -11.02
C CYS A 17 19.82 -7.33 -11.46
N CYS A 18 19.80 -7.03 -12.76
CA CYS A 18 19.15 -5.84 -13.31
C CYS A 18 17.68 -6.06 -13.71
N THR A 19 17.13 -7.25 -13.51
CA THR A 19 15.68 -7.44 -13.63
C THR A 19 15.00 -6.88 -12.38
N VAL A 20 14.98 -5.55 -12.25
CA VAL A 20 14.00 -4.86 -11.40
C VAL A 20 12.66 -5.22 -12.00
N THR A 21 11.81 -5.87 -11.22
CA THR A 21 10.39 -5.96 -11.53
C THR A 21 9.91 -4.51 -11.60
N ALA A 22 9.76 -3.98 -12.80
CA ALA A 22 8.97 -2.77 -12.99
C ALA A 22 7.55 -3.18 -12.63
N TRP A 23 7.05 -2.68 -11.51
CA TRP A 23 5.63 -2.69 -11.21
C TRP A 23 5.04 -1.76 -12.27
N ALA A 24 4.29 -2.32 -13.20
CA ALA A 24 3.55 -1.51 -14.14
C ALA A 24 2.34 -0.97 -13.36
N ASP A 25 2.26 0.33 -13.21
CA ASP A 25 1.06 0.99 -12.73
C ASP A 25 -0.05 0.67 -13.72
N TYR A 26 -1.17 0.17 -13.23
CA TYR A 26 -2.34 -0.08 -14.06
C TYR A 26 -3.05 1.23 -14.41
N ASP A 27 -2.95 2.22 -13.53
CA ASP A 27 -3.65 3.49 -13.60
C ASP A 27 -2.80 4.64 -13.07
N TYR A 28 -3.10 5.85 -13.54
CA TYR A 28 -2.51 7.07 -13.04
C TYR A 28 -3.61 8.11 -12.82
N ILE A 29 -3.62 8.71 -11.63
CA ILE A 29 -4.57 9.75 -11.29
C ILE A 29 -3.88 11.08 -11.51
N ASP A 30 -4.20 11.76 -12.62
CA ASP A 30 -3.59 13.05 -12.95
C ASP A 30 -3.98 14.10 -11.93
N ARG A 31 -5.26 14.07 -11.49
CA ARG A 31 -5.80 15.01 -10.53
C ARG A 31 -6.88 14.38 -9.65
N TYR A 32 -6.80 14.65 -8.36
CA TYR A 32 -7.74 14.24 -7.34
C TYR A 32 -8.16 15.44 -6.50
N ASP A 33 -9.32 16.02 -6.78
CA ASP A 33 -9.87 17.14 -6.03
C ASP A 33 -10.99 16.64 -5.12
N VAL A 34 -10.86 16.92 -3.83
CA VAL A 34 -11.86 16.57 -2.82
C VAL A 34 -12.35 17.83 -2.12
N THR A 35 -13.65 17.98 -2.02
CA THR A 35 -14.28 19.01 -1.21
C THR A 35 -15.08 18.35 -0.09
N ALA A 36 -14.76 18.69 1.16
CA ALA A 36 -15.46 18.23 2.35
C ALA A 36 -16.11 19.42 3.06
N ALA A 37 -17.40 19.32 3.33
CA ALA A 37 -18.19 20.37 3.98
C ALA A 37 -19.04 19.77 5.10
N PRO A 38 -18.77 20.08 6.39
CA PRO A 38 -19.61 19.67 7.50
C PRO A 38 -21.02 20.29 7.42
N ASN A 39 -22.03 19.49 7.68
CA ASN A 39 -23.39 19.92 7.85
C ASN A 39 -23.60 20.40 9.31
N ALA A 40 -24.01 21.66 9.46
CA ALA A 40 -24.21 22.25 10.76
C ALA A 40 -25.34 21.60 11.60
N ASP A 41 -26.30 20.94 10.94
CA ASP A 41 -27.47 20.38 11.60
C ASP A 41 -27.20 19.03 12.27
N ASP A 42 -26.40 18.15 11.63
CA ASP A 42 -26.19 16.78 12.06
C ASP A 42 -24.72 16.35 12.18
N GLY A 43 -23.77 17.19 11.76
CA GLY A 43 -22.34 16.89 11.80
C GLY A 43 -21.87 15.91 10.73
N SER A 44 -22.72 15.51 9.79
CA SER A 44 -22.30 14.70 8.65
C SER A 44 -21.41 15.52 7.69
N LEU A 45 -20.59 14.87 6.87
CA LEU A 45 -19.78 15.53 5.84
C LEU A 45 -20.42 15.32 4.47
N THR A 46 -20.70 16.39 3.74
CA THR A 46 -20.92 16.28 2.31
C THR A 46 -19.57 16.27 1.62
N ILE A 47 -19.26 15.19 0.92
CA ILE A 47 -17.99 15.00 0.24
C ILE A 47 -18.26 14.98 -1.27
N THR A 48 -17.53 15.81 -2.02
CA THR A 48 -17.53 15.83 -3.48
C THR A 48 -16.15 15.51 -3.98
N VAL A 49 -16.07 14.62 -4.96
CA VAL A 49 -14.85 14.17 -5.59
C VAL A 49 -14.88 14.46 -7.07
N ASP A 50 -13.81 15.09 -7.54
CA ASP A 50 -13.54 15.32 -8.96
C ASP A 50 -12.21 14.62 -9.30
N LEU A 51 -12.22 13.66 -10.23
CA LEU A 51 -11.08 12.88 -10.64
C LEU A 51 -10.75 13.10 -12.11
N THR A 52 -9.45 13.23 -12.40
CA THR A 52 -8.91 13.06 -13.75
C THR A 52 -8.03 11.83 -13.73
N TRP A 53 -8.36 10.85 -14.57
CA TRP A 53 -7.80 9.52 -14.55
C TRP A 53 -7.23 9.15 -15.91
N THR A 54 -6.02 8.62 -15.97
CA THR A 54 -5.41 8.08 -17.18
C THR A 54 -5.27 6.57 -17.05
N ALA A 55 -5.96 5.84 -17.93
CA ALA A 55 -5.85 4.39 -18.03
C ALA A 55 -4.47 4.01 -18.61
N LEU A 56 -3.59 3.42 -17.82
CA LEU A 56 -2.29 2.94 -18.28
C LEU A 56 -2.40 1.58 -18.98
N GLU A 57 -3.48 0.85 -18.74
CA GLU A 57 -3.94 -0.32 -19.47
C GLU A 57 -5.36 -0.11 -19.97
N GLU A 58 -5.89 -1.03 -20.79
CA GLU A 58 -7.28 -0.97 -21.23
C GLU A 58 -8.22 -1.26 -20.06
N LEU A 59 -9.14 -0.31 -19.77
CA LEU A 59 -10.23 -0.50 -18.83
C LEU A 59 -11.45 -1.04 -19.58
N PRO A 60 -11.79 -2.31 -19.44
CA PRO A 60 -12.97 -2.87 -20.11
C PRO A 60 -14.27 -2.30 -19.53
N TYR A 61 -15.33 -2.28 -20.35
CA TYR A 61 -16.66 -1.94 -19.86
C TYR A 61 -17.06 -2.81 -18.65
N GLY A 62 -17.59 -2.17 -17.62
CA GLY A 62 -17.99 -2.85 -16.39
C GLY A 62 -16.87 -3.06 -15.38
N GLN A 63 -15.63 -2.63 -15.71
CA GLN A 63 -14.56 -2.55 -14.72
C GLN A 63 -14.91 -1.51 -13.66
N GLU A 64 -14.75 -1.86 -12.41
CA GLU A 64 -14.92 -0.96 -11.27
C GLU A 64 -13.65 -0.20 -10.95
N LEU A 65 -13.77 1.09 -10.65
CA LEU A 65 -12.72 1.88 -10.01
C LEU A 65 -13.04 1.94 -8.52
N LYS A 66 -12.05 1.62 -7.69
CA LYS A 66 -12.18 1.57 -6.23
C LYS A 66 -11.58 2.82 -5.60
N ILE A 67 -12.39 3.57 -4.89
CA ILE A 67 -11.95 4.75 -4.14
C ILE A 67 -12.30 4.57 -2.67
N GLY A 68 -11.32 4.64 -1.79
CA GLY A 68 -11.52 4.47 -0.35
C GLY A 68 -12.48 5.51 0.22
N VAL A 69 -13.24 5.12 1.25
CA VAL A 69 -14.09 6.02 2.03
C VAL A 69 -13.74 5.93 3.53
N PRO A 70 -13.94 6.99 4.31
CA PRO A 70 -13.47 7.04 5.70
C PRO A 70 -14.09 5.97 6.63
N ASN A 71 -15.34 5.61 6.42
CA ASN A 71 -16.05 4.54 7.13
C ASN A 71 -17.27 4.08 6.35
N GLY A 72 -17.91 2.98 6.76
CA GLY A 72 -19.03 2.33 6.09
C GLY A 72 -20.38 3.05 6.14
N SER A 73 -20.45 4.22 6.73
CA SER A 73 -21.72 4.96 6.88
C SER A 73 -21.87 6.03 5.81
N VAL A 74 -22.09 5.57 4.60
CA VAL A 74 -22.31 6.39 3.39
C VAL A 74 -23.80 6.44 3.07
N ARG A 75 -24.28 7.61 2.65
CA ARG A 75 -25.64 7.81 2.11
C ARG A 75 -25.68 8.87 1.02
N ASP A 76 -26.77 8.90 0.29
CA ASP A 76 -27.08 9.92 -0.73
C ASP A 76 -25.97 10.04 -1.79
N GLU A 77 -25.42 8.90 -2.23
CA GLU A 77 -24.43 8.87 -3.30
C GLU A 77 -25.03 9.28 -4.64
N GLU A 78 -24.37 10.20 -5.33
CA GLU A 78 -24.83 10.78 -6.58
C GLU A 78 -23.67 10.92 -7.58
N ALA A 79 -23.89 10.42 -8.79
CA ALA A 79 -23.03 10.70 -9.93
C ALA A 79 -23.29 12.13 -10.43
N LEU A 80 -22.25 12.93 -10.59
CA LEU A 80 -22.33 14.32 -11.07
C LEU A 80 -21.95 14.44 -12.55
N THR A 81 -21.42 13.38 -13.14
CA THR A 81 -21.06 13.32 -14.57
C THR A 81 -21.76 12.16 -15.26
N ASP A 82 -22.10 12.35 -16.53
CA ASP A 82 -22.89 11.40 -17.33
C ASP A 82 -22.12 10.11 -17.68
N ASN A 83 -20.79 10.09 -17.54
CA ASN A 83 -19.95 8.93 -17.81
C ASN A 83 -19.83 7.94 -16.63
N ILE A 84 -20.50 8.21 -15.54
CA ILE A 84 -20.72 7.25 -14.46
C ILE A 84 -22.03 6.51 -14.72
N GLU A 85 -21.95 5.23 -15.04
CA GLU A 85 -23.14 4.39 -15.21
C GLU A 85 -23.80 4.06 -13.87
N ARG A 86 -22.99 3.77 -12.85
CA ARG A 86 -23.46 3.37 -11.54
C ARG A 86 -22.40 3.66 -10.47
N LEU A 87 -22.85 4.08 -9.30
CA LEU A 87 -22.12 4.05 -8.06
C LEU A 87 -22.60 2.85 -7.23
N SER A 88 -21.69 2.22 -6.51
CA SER A 88 -21.99 1.18 -5.54
C SER A 88 -21.02 1.33 -4.38
N PHE A 89 -21.46 0.99 -3.21
CA PHE A 89 -20.71 1.15 -2.00
C PHE A 89 -20.69 -0.18 -1.23
N ASP A 90 -19.56 -0.54 -0.71
CA ASP A 90 -19.40 -1.51 0.36
C ASP A 90 -18.62 -0.85 1.50
N ASN A 91 -18.55 -1.49 2.65
CA ASN A 91 -18.08 -0.90 3.91
C ASN A 91 -16.76 -0.09 3.85
N SER A 92 -15.97 -0.19 2.80
CA SER A 92 -14.64 0.41 2.71
C SER A 92 -14.39 1.22 1.44
N TYR A 93 -15.16 0.95 0.37
CA TYR A 93 -14.90 1.53 -0.94
C TYR A 93 -16.16 2.02 -1.63
N MET A 94 -16.01 3.16 -2.29
CA MET A 94 -16.90 3.58 -3.36
C MET A 94 -16.44 2.94 -4.67
N TYR A 95 -17.31 2.19 -5.31
CA TYR A 95 -17.10 1.57 -6.61
C TYR A 95 -17.76 2.43 -7.68
N VAL A 96 -16.94 2.94 -8.59
CA VAL A 96 -17.40 3.75 -9.71
C VAL A 96 -17.37 2.88 -10.97
N TYR A 97 -18.53 2.66 -11.59
CA TYR A 97 -18.68 1.95 -12.85
C TYR A 97 -18.88 2.95 -13.98
N LEU A 98 -18.01 2.88 -14.98
CA LEU A 98 -18.03 3.82 -16.11
C LEU A 98 -18.94 3.32 -17.23
N ASP A 99 -19.47 4.25 -18.01
CA ASP A 99 -20.44 4.02 -19.08
C ASP A 99 -19.90 3.26 -20.30
N ARG A 100 -18.58 3.17 -20.45
CA ARG A 100 -17.90 2.53 -21.57
C ARG A 100 -16.52 2.00 -21.21
N ALA A 101 -15.92 1.26 -22.12
CA ALA A 101 -14.50 0.93 -22.06
C ALA A 101 -13.63 2.16 -22.36
N TYR A 102 -12.45 2.24 -21.72
CA TYR A 102 -11.42 3.25 -21.97
C TYR A 102 -10.14 2.56 -22.44
N LYS A 103 -9.51 3.13 -23.47
CA LYS A 103 -8.30 2.54 -24.06
C LYS A 103 -7.07 2.90 -23.26
N GLN A 104 -6.04 2.09 -23.38
CA GLN A 104 -4.72 2.43 -22.87
C GLN A 104 -4.28 3.82 -23.35
N GLY A 105 -3.83 4.66 -22.40
CA GLY A 105 -3.40 6.04 -22.62
C GLY A 105 -4.55 7.03 -22.74
N GLU A 106 -5.80 6.62 -22.57
CA GLU A 106 -6.95 7.52 -22.58
C GLU A 106 -7.10 8.20 -21.21
N THR A 107 -7.24 9.52 -21.22
CA THR A 107 -7.51 10.32 -20.02
C THR A 107 -8.98 10.73 -20.02
N PHE A 108 -9.63 10.60 -18.87
CA PHE A 108 -11.04 10.97 -18.69
C PHE A 108 -11.26 11.59 -17.30
N THR A 109 -12.37 12.31 -17.16
CA THR A 109 -12.76 12.94 -15.89
C THR A 109 -14.11 12.41 -15.46
N PHE A 110 -14.31 12.27 -14.15
CA PHE A 110 -15.60 11.95 -13.58
C PHE A 110 -15.73 12.58 -12.20
N SER A 111 -16.97 12.84 -11.78
CA SER A 111 -17.28 13.47 -10.50
C SER A 111 -18.48 12.81 -9.85
N TYR A 112 -18.41 12.69 -8.54
CA TYR A 112 -19.50 12.15 -7.72
C TYR A 112 -19.47 12.78 -6.33
N ARG A 113 -20.58 12.61 -5.58
CA ARG A 113 -20.69 13.06 -4.19
C ARG A 113 -21.45 12.06 -3.34
N TRP A 114 -21.24 12.17 -2.03
CA TRP A 114 -22.00 11.41 -1.02
C TRP A 114 -22.04 12.19 0.30
N VAL A 115 -22.83 11.69 1.23
CA VAL A 115 -22.85 12.16 2.61
C VAL A 115 -22.22 11.07 3.48
N GLN A 116 -21.19 11.46 4.24
CA GLN A 116 -20.45 10.62 5.17
C GLN A 116 -20.89 10.90 6.59
N GLU A 117 -21.29 9.88 7.31
CA GLU A 117 -21.69 9.98 8.72
C GLU A 117 -20.54 9.55 9.66
N TYR A 118 -20.71 9.75 10.96
CA TYR A 118 -19.78 9.35 12.03
C TYR A 118 -18.36 9.92 11.86
N MET A 119 -18.25 11.20 11.48
CA MET A 119 -16.98 11.84 11.20
C MET A 119 -16.51 12.80 12.29
N TYR A 120 -17.32 13.09 13.32
CA TYR A 120 -16.95 14.02 14.36
C TYR A 120 -16.78 13.36 15.73
N THR A 121 -16.01 14.00 16.61
CA THR A 121 -15.93 13.70 18.03
C THR A 121 -16.44 14.87 18.86
N LEU A 122 -16.98 14.58 20.04
CA LEU A 122 -17.51 15.58 20.96
C LEU A 122 -16.71 15.60 22.26
N SER A 123 -16.32 16.81 22.69
CA SER A 123 -15.74 17.04 24.02
C SER A 123 -16.37 18.29 24.61
N GLY A 124 -17.38 18.12 25.45
CA GLY A 124 -18.20 19.23 25.94
C GLY A 124 -18.96 19.89 24.80
N ASN A 125 -18.66 21.19 24.52
CA ASN A 125 -19.24 21.95 23.41
C ASN A 125 -18.32 22.05 22.19
N THR A 126 -17.20 21.32 22.21
CA THR A 126 -16.25 21.30 21.12
C THR A 126 -16.53 20.13 20.20
N VAL A 127 -16.63 20.41 18.91
CA VAL A 127 -16.76 19.43 17.82
C VAL A 127 -15.45 19.36 17.06
N THR A 128 -14.92 18.18 16.89
CA THR A 128 -13.66 17.95 16.18
C THR A 128 -13.88 16.96 15.05
N PHE A 129 -13.36 17.29 13.89
CA PHE A 129 -13.29 16.42 12.73
C PHE A 129 -11.85 16.07 12.41
N ASP A 130 -11.60 14.80 12.19
CA ASP A 130 -10.36 14.28 11.60
C ASP A 130 -10.75 13.62 10.27
N TYR A 131 -10.40 14.27 9.16
CA TYR A 131 -10.78 13.81 7.84
C TYR A 131 -9.58 13.57 6.96
N THR A 132 -9.48 12.36 6.45
CA THR A 132 -8.53 11.95 5.42
C THR A 132 -9.33 11.40 4.25
N PRO A 133 -9.24 11.97 3.03
CA PRO A 133 -9.85 11.40 1.85
C PRO A 133 -9.32 10.00 1.54
N GLY A 134 -10.06 9.25 0.75
CA GLY A 134 -9.56 7.97 0.24
C GLY A 134 -8.20 8.13 -0.43
N TRP A 135 -7.35 7.14 -0.27
CA TRP A 135 -6.02 7.07 -0.89
C TRP A 135 -5.96 5.91 -1.86
N PHE A 136 -4.86 5.82 -2.61
CA PHE A 136 -4.68 4.81 -3.64
C PHE A 136 -3.40 4.02 -3.37
N ASP A 137 -3.54 2.72 -3.12
CA ASP A 137 -2.41 1.82 -2.84
C ASP A 137 -1.75 1.31 -4.13
N GLU A 138 -2.48 1.35 -5.26
CA GLU A 138 -2.04 0.80 -6.54
C GLU A 138 -1.89 1.85 -7.66
N ALA A 139 -2.21 3.12 -7.37
CA ALA A 139 -2.07 4.23 -8.32
C ALA A 139 -1.35 5.41 -7.68
N ARG A 140 -0.59 6.15 -8.50
CA ARG A 140 0.04 7.41 -8.09
C ARG A 140 -0.89 8.57 -8.41
N VAL A 141 -0.80 9.63 -7.59
CA VAL A 141 -1.60 10.85 -7.79
C VAL A 141 -0.68 12.01 -8.16
N GLY A 142 -0.87 12.59 -9.34
CA GLY A 142 -0.07 13.72 -9.84
C GLY A 142 -0.31 14.99 -9.05
N GLU A 143 -1.58 15.40 -8.93
CA GLU A 143 -1.98 16.54 -8.13
C GLU A 143 -3.18 16.17 -7.26
N MET A 144 -3.12 16.52 -5.98
CA MET A 144 -4.25 16.38 -5.06
C MET A 144 -4.60 17.71 -4.42
N THR A 145 -5.90 18.03 -4.37
CA THR A 145 -6.43 19.20 -3.67
C THR A 145 -7.52 18.75 -2.70
N LEU A 146 -7.35 19.07 -1.42
CA LEU A 146 -8.40 18.92 -0.41
C LEU A 146 -8.89 20.31 -0.01
N LYS A 147 -10.19 20.56 -0.17
CA LYS A 147 -10.87 21.76 0.31
C LYS A 147 -11.78 21.40 1.49
N TRP A 148 -11.50 21.97 2.63
CA TRP A 148 -12.40 21.96 3.76
C TRP A 148 -13.18 23.25 3.81
N ILE A 149 -14.50 23.17 3.85
CA ILE A 149 -15.39 24.35 3.87
C ILE A 149 -16.10 24.40 5.22
N ASP A 150 -15.85 25.46 5.98
CA ASP A 150 -16.54 25.65 7.26
C ASP A 150 -18.06 25.78 7.06
N PRO A 151 -18.89 25.27 7.97
CA PRO A 151 -20.32 25.53 7.95
C PRO A 151 -20.64 27.03 8.01
N ALA A 152 -21.74 27.44 7.41
CA ALA A 152 -22.14 28.84 7.36
C ALA A 152 -22.20 29.49 8.75
N GLY A 153 -21.45 30.57 8.94
CA GLY A 153 -21.39 31.32 10.21
C GLY A 153 -20.44 30.75 11.25
N LEU A 154 -19.73 29.67 10.96
CA LEU A 154 -18.67 29.10 11.79
C LEU A 154 -17.29 29.41 11.24
N THR A 155 -16.32 29.39 12.12
CA THR A 155 -14.90 29.41 11.76
C THR A 155 -14.21 28.38 12.62
N GLY A 156 -13.65 27.34 11.98
CA GLY A 156 -12.88 26.29 12.64
C GLY A 156 -11.42 26.68 12.84
N ASP A 157 -10.80 26.09 13.85
CA ASP A 157 -9.33 26.01 13.94
C ASP A 157 -8.89 24.82 13.09
N LEU A 158 -8.29 25.12 11.95
CA LEU A 158 -8.01 24.14 10.90
C LEU A 158 -6.51 23.86 10.84
N THR A 159 -6.13 22.59 10.94
CA THR A 159 -4.75 22.12 10.77
C THR A 159 -4.69 21.07 9.65
N ALA A 160 -3.74 21.27 8.74
CA ALA A 160 -3.53 20.35 7.64
C ALA A 160 -2.45 19.30 7.96
N THR A 161 -2.63 18.09 7.43
CA THR A 161 -1.63 17.03 7.41
C THR A 161 -1.41 16.58 5.97
N ALA A 162 -0.17 16.29 5.58
CA ALA A 162 0.13 15.71 4.26
C ALA A 162 1.47 15.00 4.29
N ASP A 163 1.52 13.78 3.78
CA ASP A 163 2.74 12.96 3.72
C ASP A 163 3.72 13.51 2.68
N ALA A 164 3.23 13.94 1.54
CA ALA A 164 4.05 14.43 0.40
C ALA A 164 4.39 15.93 0.48
N GLY A 165 4.59 16.48 1.66
CA GLY A 165 5.01 17.87 1.81
C GLY A 165 4.00 18.90 1.32
N GLY A 166 2.71 18.64 1.53
CA GLY A 166 1.60 19.47 1.07
C GLY A 166 1.65 20.91 1.58
N THR A 167 1.04 21.79 0.84
CA THR A 167 0.92 23.23 1.16
C THR A 167 -0.51 23.53 1.60
N ALA A 168 -0.68 24.10 2.79
CA ALA A 168 -1.96 24.57 3.29
C ALA A 168 -2.14 26.07 3.05
N ALA A 169 -3.29 26.44 2.54
CA ALA A 169 -3.70 27.84 2.31
C ALA A 169 -5.01 28.13 3.03
N PRO A 170 -4.96 28.61 4.31
CA PRO A 170 -6.16 28.98 5.04
C PRO A 170 -6.78 30.25 4.45
N GLN A 171 -8.12 30.24 4.35
CA GLN A 171 -8.94 31.37 3.94
C GLN A 171 -10.09 31.51 4.93
N THR A 172 -10.79 32.65 4.92
CA THR A 172 -11.97 32.80 5.76
C THR A 172 -13.04 31.80 5.38
N GLY A 173 -13.41 30.91 6.30
CA GLY A 173 -14.42 29.87 6.11
C GLY A 173 -13.98 28.70 5.21
N MET A 174 -12.68 28.56 4.93
CA MET A 174 -12.17 27.47 4.09
C MET A 174 -10.68 27.27 4.31
N MET A 175 -10.23 26.01 4.21
CA MET A 175 -8.82 25.65 4.02
C MET A 175 -8.65 24.87 2.74
N THR A 176 -7.66 25.21 1.95
CA THR A 176 -7.23 24.41 0.80
C THR A 176 -5.86 23.83 1.09
N ILE A 177 -5.72 22.53 0.90
CA ILE A 177 -4.47 21.79 1.03
C ILE A 177 -4.16 21.21 -0.35
N THR A 178 -2.92 21.39 -0.83
CA THR A 178 -2.47 20.86 -2.12
C THR A 178 -1.20 20.06 -1.92
N ALA A 179 -1.10 18.93 -2.59
CA ALA A 179 0.11 18.12 -2.69
C ALA A 179 0.30 17.65 -4.14
N SER A 180 1.54 17.36 -4.52
CA SER A 180 1.88 16.86 -5.85
C SER A 180 2.74 15.61 -5.74
N ASP A 181 2.65 14.75 -6.75
CA ASP A 181 3.47 13.53 -6.88
C ASP A 181 3.32 12.57 -5.68
N LEU A 182 2.08 12.40 -5.18
CA LEU A 182 1.83 11.44 -4.13
C LEU A 182 2.12 10.03 -4.63
N GLY A 183 2.91 9.30 -3.84
CA GLY A 183 3.20 7.89 -4.02
C GLY A 183 2.05 7.00 -3.57
N TYR A 184 2.27 5.69 -3.65
CA TYR A 184 1.30 4.70 -3.19
C TYR A 184 1.03 4.84 -1.69
N GLY A 185 -0.24 4.87 -1.30
CA GLY A 185 -0.67 4.96 0.09
C GLY A 185 -0.37 6.30 0.78
N GLU A 186 0.21 7.29 0.08
CA GLU A 186 0.41 8.62 0.65
C GLU A 186 -0.90 9.37 0.75
N THR A 187 -1.09 10.06 1.88
CA THR A 187 -2.34 10.71 2.25
C THR A 187 -2.18 12.20 2.53
N MET A 188 -3.28 12.91 2.55
CA MET A 188 -3.40 14.21 3.20
C MET A 188 -4.74 14.31 3.92
N GLY A 189 -4.82 15.16 4.94
CA GLY A 189 -6.02 15.29 5.74
C GLY A 189 -6.15 16.67 6.38
N VAL A 190 -7.28 16.87 7.04
CA VAL A 190 -7.58 18.06 7.82
C VAL A 190 -8.06 17.67 9.21
N HIS A 191 -7.52 18.33 10.20
CA HIS A 191 -8.02 18.36 11.57
C HIS A 191 -8.73 19.69 11.78
N ALA A 192 -10.05 19.69 12.08
CA ALA A 192 -10.87 20.86 12.22
C ALA A 192 -11.55 20.89 13.60
N VAL A 193 -11.39 21.98 14.33
CA VAL A 193 -11.94 22.13 15.69
C VAL A 193 -12.89 23.32 15.73
N TYR A 194 -14.11 23.09 16.23
CA TYR A 194 -15.15 24.10 16.39
C TYR A 194 -15.59 24.17 17.85
N THR A 195 -15.46 25.33 18.48
CA THR A 195 -15.82 25.53 19.91
C THR A 195 -17.28 25.97 20.10
N ASP A 196 -17.91 26.54 19.08
CA ASP A 196 -19.24 27.15 19.13
C ASP A 196 -20.17 26.53 18.07
N TRP A 197 -20.32 25.19 18.09
CA TRP A 197 -21.22 24.51 17.14
C TRP A 197 -22.67 24.93 17.38
N PRO A 198 -23.44 25.27 16.31
CA PRO A 198 -24.74 25.94 16.46
C PRO A 198 -25.87 25.03 16.93
N THR A 199 -25.71 23.71 16.79
CA THR A 199 -26.69 22.71 17.15
C THR A 199 -26.13 21.73 18.18
N VAL A 200 -27.01 21.06 18.90
CA VAL A 200 -26.60 19.97 19.80
C VAL A 200 -26.48 18.70 18.97
N LEU A 201 -25.26 18.29 18.69
CA LEU A 201 -24.99 17.03 18.00
C LEU A 201 -25.20 15.83 18.91
N SER A 202 -25.66 14.72 18.35
CA SER A 202 -25.82 13.46 19.08
C SER A 202 -24.48 12.76 19.27
N SER A 203 -24.18 12.33 20.49
CA SER A 203 -23.03 11.46 20.74
C SER A 203 -23.13 10.11 19.98
N ASP A 204 -24.34 9.66 19.69
CA ASP A 204 -24.57 8.38 19.02
C ASP A 204 -24.08 8.39 17.55
N ASN A 205 -24.02 9.58 16.92
CA ASN A 205 -23.53 9.76 15.55
C ASN A 205 -22.08 10.22 15.51
N SER A 206 -21.37 10.17 16.63
CA SER A 206 -19.95 10.50 16.68
C SER A 206 -19.07 9.39 16.11
N ALA A 207 -17.87 9.73 15.66
CA ALA A 207 -16.88 8.79 15.13
C ALA A 207 -16.54 7.63 16.08
N VAL A 208 -16.67 7.83 17.39
CA VAL A 208 -16.46 6.79 18.42
C VAL A 208 -17.48 5.64 18.31
N ASN A 209 -18.66 5.93 17.76
CA ASN A 209 -19.76 4.98 17.56
C ASN A 209 -19.94 4.59 16.09
N ALA A 210 -18.98 4.96 15.23
CA ALA A 210 -19.00 4.50 13.86
C ALA A 210 -19.12 2.96 13.85
N PRO A 211 -19.96 2.40 12.98
CA PRO A 211 -19.95 0.97 12.74
C PRO A 211 -18.51 0.54 12.46
N ASN A 212 -18.07 -0.55 13.10
CA ASN A 212 -16.71 -1.04 12.98
C ASN A 212 -16.58 -1.76 11.62
N ASP A 213 -16.41 -1.00 10.56
CA ASP A 213 -16.47 -1.43 9.17
C ASP A 213 -15.08 -1.79 8.62
N GLY A 214 -14.21 -2.29 9.46
CA GLY A 214 -13.07 -3.07 9.01
C GLY A 214 -11.89 -2.31 8.40
N TRP A 215 -11.80 -0.98 8.51
CA TRP A 215 -10.59 -0.27 8.12
C TRP A 215 -9.37 -0.59 8.99
N TYR A 216 -9.58 -1.24 10.16
CA TYR A 216 -8.54 -1.64 11.11
C TYR A 216 -8.67 -3.10 11.59
N ASP A 217 -9.53 -3.92 11.02
CA ASP A 217 -9.21 -5.32 11.05
C ASP A 217 -8.07 -5.48 10.04
N GLY A 218 -6.87 -5.43 10.60
CA GLY A 218 -5.75 -6.11 10.00
C GLY A 218 -6.13 -7.59 9.87
N ASP A 219 -6.99 -7.92 8.93
CA ASP A 219 -6.76 -9.12 8.20
C ASP A 219 -5.34 -8.92 7.68
N GLU A 220 -4.43 -9.48 8.47
CA GLU A 220 -3.20 -10.03 7.98
C GLU A 220 -3.63 -10.99 6.85
N ASP A 221 -4.13 -10.42 5.74
CA ASP A 221 -3.97 -11.04 4.46
C ASP A 221 -2.48 -11.26 4.40
N GLU A 222 -2.13 -12.52 4.70
CA GLU A 222 -0.77 -12.99 4.69
C GLU A 222 -0.10 -12.30 3.52
N ASP A 223 0.74 -11.36 3.89
CA ASP A 223 1.59 -10.59 2.99
C ASP A 223 2.33 -11.54 2.05
N THR A 224 1.62 -12.00 1.02
CA THR A 224 2.22 -12.72 -0.10
C THR A 224 3.14 -11.79 -0.89
N GLY A 225 3.03 -10.49 -0.66
CA GLY A 225 3.89 -9.48 -1.26
C GLY A 225 5.34 -9.54 -0.77
N MET A 226 5.58 -9.90 0.50
CA MET A 226 6.96 -10.10 0.99
C MET A 226 7.52 -11.50 0.68
N ALA A 227 6.67 -12.51 0.48
CA ALA A 227 7.15 -13.84 0.13
C ALA A 227 7.81 -13.87 -1.26
N ALA A 228 7.32 -13.10 -2.22
CA ALA A 228 7.88 -13.07 -3.56
C ALA A 228 9.34 -12.54 -3.61
N PRO A 229 9.70 -11.41 -3.01
CA PRO A 229 11.09 -10.95 -2.99
C PRO A 229 11.99 -11.88 -2.16
N PHE A 230 11.51 -12.46 -1.05
CA PHE A 230 12.26 -13.44 -0.28
C PHE A 230 12.46 -14.74 -1.05
N LEU A 231 11.44 -15.23 -1.73
CA LEU A 231 11.54 -16.42 -2.57
C LEU A 231 12.53 -16.18 -3.72
N THR A 232 12.46 -15.04 -4.37
CA THR A 232 13.39 -14.63 -5.44
C THR A 232 14.83 -14.54 -4.91
N LEU A 233 15.04 -13.98 -3.73
CA LEU A 233 16.33 -13.90 -3.07
C LEU A 233 16.87 -15.31 -2.76
N ILE A 234 16.06 -16.20 -2.19
CA ILE A 234 16.43 -17.59 -1.88
C ILE A 234 16.79 -18.35 -3.15
N ILE A 235 15.98 -18.22 -4.21
CA ILE A 235 16.25 -18.85 -5.50
C ILE A 235 17.57 -18.33 -6.09
N THR A 236 17.82 -17.02 -6.02
CA THR A 236 19.04 -16.40 -6.51
C THR A 236 20.26 -16.91 -5.74
N ILE A 237 20.19 -16.97 -4.41
CA ILE A 237 21.26 -17.52 -3.56
C ILE A 237 21.51 -18.99 -3.89
N PHE A 238 20.45 -19.77 -4.10
CA PHE A 238 20.55 -21.19 -4.45
C PHE A 238 21.21 -21.38 -5.84
N ILE A 239 20.85 -20.59 -6.82
CA ILE A 239 21.46 -20.61 -8.17
C ILE A 239 22.94 -20.25 -8.07
N VAL A 240 23.31 -19.18 -7.34
CA VAL A 240 24.71 -18.80 -7.12
C VAL A 240 25.49 -19.91 -6.45
N TRP A 241 24.93 -20.53 -5.42
CA TRP A 241 25.55 -21.66 -4.73
C TRP A 241 25.74 -22.88 -5.66
N LEU A 242 24.74 -23.21 -6.46
CA LEU A 242 24.80 -24.30 -7.44
C LEU A 242 25.89 -24.06 -8.49
N VAL A 243 25.95 -22.84 -9.04
CA VAL A 243 26.98 -22.45 -10.01
C VAL A 243 28.38 -22.53 -9.40
N LEU A 244 28.57 -22.05 -8.17
CA LEU A 244 29.85 -22.17 -7.47
C LEU A 244 30.23 -23.62 -7.22
N ARG A 245 29.28 -24.47 -6.91
CA ARG A 245 29.50 -25.91 -6.73
C ARG A 245 29.92 -26.61 -8.03
N ILE A 246 29.28 -26.28 -9.15
CA ILE A 246 29.66 -26.79 -10.48
C ILE A 246 31.08 -26.33 -10.86
N ILE A 247 31.43 -25.05 -10.63
CA ILE A 247 32.76 -24.50 -10.91
C ILE A 247 33.83 -25.24 -10.06
N ARG A 248 33.55 -25.50 -8.77
CA ARG A 248 34.44 -26.25 -7.91
C ARG A 248 34.62 -27.70 -8.40
N GLY A 249 33.55 -28.33 -8.88
CA GLY A 249 33.64 -29.69 -9.47
C GLY A 249 34.48 -29.74 -10.73
N LEU A 250 34.34 -28.71 -11.60
CA LEU A 250 35.14 -28.62 -12.83
C LEU A 250 36.60 -28.27 -12.61
N VAL A 251 36.93 -27.51 -11.55
CA VAL A 251 38.32 -27.14 -11.18
C VAL A 251 39.00 -28.22 -10.35
N GLY A 252 38.25 -28.97 -9.53
CA GLY A 252 38.76 -30.06 -8.71
C GLY A 252 39.11 -31.34 -9.49
N GLY A 253 38.56 -31.49 -10.71
CA GLY A 253 38.83 -32.64 -11.58
C GLY A 253 40.19 -32.64 -12.30
N TYR A 254 40.97 -31.56 -12.21
CA TYR A 254 42.28 -31.45 -12.87
C TYR A 254 43.50 -31.70 -11.96
N ALA A 255 43.30 -32.01 -10.67
CA ALA A 255 44.38 -32.22 -9.69
C ALA A 255 44.56 -33.69 -9.25
N GLY A 256 44.18 -34.63 -10.10
CA GLY A 256 44.30 -36.06 -9.80
C GLY A 256 45.01 -36.84 -10.87
N GLY A 257 46.34 -36.64 -11.04
CA GLY A 257 47.07 -37.41 -12.03
C GLY A 257 48.59 -37.25 -11.94
N PHE A 258 49.19 -37.54 -10.81
CA PHE A 258 50.57 -38.01 -10.78
C PHE A 258 50.72 -39.01 -9.65
N GLY A 259 50.63 -40.28 -10.03
CA GLY A 259 50.92 -41.38 -9.14
C GLY A 259 52.43 -41.50 -8.90
N THR A 260 52.84 -41.60 -7.65
CA THR A 260 54.09 -42.30 -7.30
C THR A 260 53.71 -43.45 -6.40
N ARG A 261 53.96 -44.60 -6.95
CA ARG A 261 53.92 -45.93 -6.33
C ARG A 261 55.11 -46.04 -5.41
N ALA A 262 54.94 -46.35 -4.17
CA ALA A 262 56.00 -46.81 -3.24
C ALA A 262 55.43 -48.00 -2.44
N PRO A 263 56.33 -48.96 -1.99
CA PRO A 263 55.92 -50.34 -1.83
C PRO A 263 55.45 -50.69 -0.41
N ALA A 264 54.91 -51.93 -0.32
CA ALA A 264 54.41 -52.58 0.87
C ALA A 264 55.49 -52.77 2.00
N ALA A 265 55.05 -52.61 3.25
CA ALA A 265 55.66 -53.24 4.40
C ALA A 265 54.60 -53.66 5.40
N ASP A 266 54.70 -54.86 5.80
CA ASP A 266 53.88 -55.66 6.70
C ASP A 266 53.66 -55.07 8.10
N GLY A 267 52.56 -55.51 8.70
CA GLY A 267 52.57 -56.07 10.04
C GLY A 267 51.94 -55.21 11.15
N ILE A 268 51.05 -55.90 11.85
CA ILE A 268 50.82 -55.88 13.29
C ILE A 268 49.59 -55.16 13.82
N GLU A 269 48.68 -56.05 14.21
CA GLU A 269 47.83 -56.14 15.42
C GLU A 269 46.92 -55.00 15.88
N ARG A 270 45.65 -55.45 16.07
CA ARG A 270 44.62 -54.86 16.95
C ARG A 270 45.01 -54.97 18.43
N PRO A 271 44.47 -54.17 19.31
CA PRO A 271 43.32 -54.69 20.08
C PRO A 271 42.14 -53.74 20.29
N THR A 272 41.06 -54.41 20.64
CA THR A 272 39.74 -54.09 21.08
C THR A 272 39.66 -53.23 22.34
N VAL A 273 38.36 -52.70 22.51
CA VAL A 273 37.60 -52.48 23.76
C VAL A 273 37.39 -51.04 24.22
N GLY A 274 36.12 -50.74 24.40
CA GLY A 274 35.60 -49.88 25.47
C GLY A 274 34.60 -48.79 25.03
N SER A 275 33.38 -49.12 24.94
CA SER A 275 32.15 -48.80 25.65
C SER A 275 32.00 -47.38 26.27
N CYS A 276 30.73 -46.90 26.12
CA CYS A 276 29.98 -45.99 27.00
C CYS A 276 30.27 -44.48 26.96
N ALA A 277 29.33 -43.70 26.56
CA ALA A 277 28.34 -43.12 27.46
C ALA A 277 27.36 -42.15 26.71
N ARG A 278 26.12 -42.36 27.01
CA ARG A 278 25.02 -41.40 26.72
C ARG A 278 25.18 -40.16 27.59
N LEU A 279 24.82 -39.00 27.06
CA LEU A 279 24.32 -37.90 27.87
C LEU A 279 23.19 -37.18 27.13
N SER A 280 22.06 -37.40 27.70
CA SER A 280 20.83 -36.60 27.48
C SER A 280 21.00 -35.24 28.17
N ALA A 281 20.55 -34.18 27.56
CA ALA A 281 20.20 -32.97 28.29
C ALA A 281 18.98 -32.35 27.66
N SER A 282 17.87 -32.56 28.36
CA SER A 282 16.64 -31.78 28.29
C SER A 282 16.94 -30.35 28.73
N PHE A 283 16.36 -29.36 28.07
CA PHE A 283 16.18 -28.06 28.71
C PHE A 283 14.73 -27.62 28.55
N LEU A 284 14.16 -27.42 29.72
CA LEU A 284 12.83 -26.98 30.03
C LEU A 284 12.62 -25.49 29.66
N ILE A 285 11.40 -25.23 29.27
CA ILE A 285 10.60 -24.03 29.33
C ILE A 285 10.61 -23.37 30.71
N ASN A 286 10.65 -22.04 30.74
CA ASN A 286 9.83 -21.13 31.60
C ASN A 286 10.28 -19.67 31.33
N ALA A 287 9.42 -18.78 31.11
CA ALA A 287 8.36 -17.99 31.59
C ALA A 287 8.06 -16.87 30.60
#